data_988fba825b591356c01ed5197d3a2823
#
_entry.id   988fba825b591356c01ed5197d3a2823
#
_cell.length_a   1.000
_cell.length_b   1.000
_cell.length_c   1.000
_cell.angle_alpha   90.00
_cell.angle_beta   90.00
_cell.angle_gamma   90.00
#
_symmetry.space_group_name_H-M   'P 1'
#
loop_
_entity.id
_entity.type
_entity.pdbx_description
1 polymer ?
#
loop_
_entity_poly.entity_id
_entity_poly.type
_entity_poly.pdbx_seq_one_letter_code
_entity_poly.pdbx_strand_id
1 'polypeptide(L)'
;MAQGFTVWMTGLSGAGKTTISDLLQQDLRARGVPVEVLDGDVVRTHLSKGLGFSREDRDTNILRIAFVASLLTRHGVAVITAAISPYEEARRQAREMIGDFVEVYVQAPIEELTRRDVKGLYAKALAGELANFTGVSDPYEAPVNPDVVAETDRETVRESADKVLAVLERRGYIPFGNGRGEEALTVETVERTQR
;
A
#
# COMPACT_ATOMS: atom_id res chain seq x y z
N MET A 1 8.31 -19.46 13.46
CA MET A 1 7.95 -18.01 13.52
C MET A 1 7.00 -17.76 12.36
N ALA A 2 5.99 -16.92 12.52
CA ALA A 2 5.13 -16.51 11.42
C ALA A 2 5.97 -15.80 10.34
N GLN A 3 5.64 -16.00 9.07
CA GLN A 3 6.29 -15.31 7.97
C GLN A 3 5.81 -13.85 7.97
N GLY A 4 6.74 -12.89 8.06
CA GLY A 4 6.41 -11.50 7.86
C GLY A 4 6.22 -11.17 6.38
N PHE A 5 5.51 -10.07 6.10
CA PHE A 5 5.29 -9.58 4.75
C PHE A 5 5.06 -8.07 4.77
N THR A 6 5.21 -7.43 3.62
CA THR A 6 4.91 -6.00 3.49
C THR A 6 3.80 -5.77 2.47
N VAL A 7 2.74 -5.08 2.89
CA VAL A 7 1.73 -4.48 2.02
C VAL A 7 2.19 -3.06 1.68
N TRP A 8 2.64 -2.86 0.45
CA TRP A 8 3.17 -1.59 -0.02
C TRP A 8 2.10 -0.81 -0.78
N MET A 9 1.48 0.16 -0.12
CA MET A 9 0.50 1.03 -0.77
C MET A 9 1.18 2.18 -1.47
N THR A 10 0.84 2.38 -2.74
CA THR A 10 1.24 3.54 -3.55
C THR A 10 0.01 4.22 -4.13
N GLY A 11 0.12 5.50 -4.47
CA GLY A 11 -0.98 6.29 -5.03
C GLY A 11 -0.91 7.75 -4.61
N LEU A 12 -1.62 8.61 -5.32
CA LEU A 12 -1.63 10.06 -5.11
C LEU A 12 -2.13 10.45 -3.69
N SER A 13 -1.88 11.69 -3.30
CA SER A 13 -2.43 12.25 -2.07
C SER A 13 -3.96 12.19 -2.10
N GLY A 14 -4.60 11.88 -0.96
CA GLY A 14 -6.06 11.79 -0.91
C GLY A 14 -6.68 10.54 -1.55
N ALA A 15 -5.88 9.62 -2.12
CA ALA A 15 -6.39 8.40 -2.76
C ALA A 15 -7.00 7.36 -1.79
N GLY A 16 -6.82 7.52 -0.46
CA GLY A 16 -7.43 6.63 0.54
C GLY A 16 -6.47 5.62 1.17
N LYS A 17 -5.15 5.71 0.93
CA LYS A 17 -4.15 4.79 1.48
C LYS A 17 -4.24 4.61 2.99
N THR A 18 -4.24 5.69 3.76
CA THR A 18 -4.32 5.64 5.23
C THR A 18 -5.61 4.98 5.70
N THR A 19 -6.76 5.31 5.07
CA THR A 19 -8.06 4.73 5.44
C THR A 19 -8.10 3.22 5.22
N ILE A 20 -7.55 2.74 4.09
CA ILE A 20 -7.44 1.29 3.81
C ILE A 20 -6.44 0.65 4.76
N SER A 21 -5.30 1.31 5.03
CA SER A 21 -4.28 0.86 5.97
C SER A 21 -4.84 0.63 7.38
N ASP A 22 -5.62 1.58 7.88
CA ASP A 22 -6.23 1.50 9.21
C ASP A 22 -7.17 0.29 9.34
N LEU A 23 -7.99 0.04 8.31
CA LEU A 23 -8.89 -1.10 8.28
C LEU A 23 -8.14 -2.42 8.19
N LEU A 24 -7.13 -2.51 7.32
CA LEU A 24 -6.27 -3.69 7.21
C LEU A 24 -5.51 -3.98 8.51
N GLN A 25 -5.01 -2.94 9.19
CA GLN A 25 -4.36 -3.10 10.48
C GLN A 25 -5.31 -3.72 11.51
N GLN A 26 -6.57 -3.25 11.57
CA GLN A 26 -7.57 -3.81 12.46
C GLN A 26 -7.85 -5.28 12.15
N ASP A 27 -8.05 -5.62 10.87
CA ASP A 27 -8.33 -6.99 10.44
C ASP A 27 -7.16 -7.95 10.73
N LEU A 28 -5.93 -7.53 10.46
CA LEU A 28 -4.74 -8.32 10.75
C LEU A 28 -4.55 -8.54 12.24
N ARG A 29 -4.75 -7.51 13.05
CA ARG A 29 -4.71 -7.62 14.53
C ARG A 29 -5.78 -8.55 15.06
N ALA A 30 -6.99 -8.48 14.53
CA ALA A 30 -8.10 -9.39 14.91
C ALA A 30 -7.79 -10.85 14.59
N ARG A 31 -6.92 -11.11 13.59
CA ARG A 31 -6.41 -12.44 13.23
C ARG A 31 -5.14 -12.84 14.01
N GLY A 32 -4.70 -12.05 14.98
CA GLY A 32 -3.51 -12.31 15.79
C GLY A 32 -2.18 -12.10 15.05
N VAL A 33 -2.18 -11.39 13.92
CA VAL A 33 -0.98 -11.08 13.14
C VAL A 33 -0.30 -9.85 13.74
N PRO A 34 0.99 -9.92 14.13
CA PRO A 34 1.76 -8.74 14.50
C PRO A 34 1.86 -7.78 13.32
N VAL A 35 1.39 -6.55 13.46
CA VAL A 35 1.34 -5.60 12.36
C VAL A 35 1.81 -4.21 12.78
N GLU A 36 2.64 -3.59 11.94
CA GLU A 36 3.13 -2.23 12.08
C GLU A 36 2.77 -1.41 10.83
N VAL A 37 2.47 -0.12 11.03
CA VAL A 37 2.12 0.80 9.95
C VAL A 37 3.19 1.87 9.80
N LEU A 38 3.73 2.01 8.60
CA LEU A 38 4.66 3.06 8.20
C LEU A 38 3.93 4.09 7.34
N ASP A 39 3.20 5.00 7.98
CA ASP A 39 2.53 6.11 7.31
C ASP A 39 3.54 7.16 6.86
N GLY A 40 3.39 7.68 5.64
CA GLY A 40 4.34 8.60 5.03
C GLY A 40 4.52 9.92 5.78
N ASP A 41 3.46 10.45 6.40
CA ASP A 41 3.53 11.69 7.17
C ASP A 41 4.26 11.46 8.52
N VAL A 42 4.00 10.34 9.18
CA VAL A 42 4.69 9.93 10.42
C VAL A 42 6.17 9.66 10.15
N VAL A 43 6.47 8.94 9.06
CA VAL A 43 7.86 8.66 8.65
C VAL A 43 8.62 9.95 8.37
N ARG A 44 8.01 10.91 7.67
CA ARG A 44 8.65 12.21 7.41
C ARG A 44 8.96 12.98 8.69
N THR A 45 8.14 12.86 9.70
CA THR A 45 8.36 13.53 10.99
C THR A 45 9.54 12.94 11.76
N HIS A 46 9.69 11.61 11.77
CA HIS A 46 10.63 10.92 12.65
C HIS A 46 11.87 10.39 11.93
N LEU A 47 11.69 9.72 10.79
CA LEU A 47 12.77 9.02 10.09
C LEU A 47 13.39 9.86 8.98
N SER A 48 12.62 10.69 8.32
CA SER A 48 13.03 11.49 7.16
C SER A 48 12.95 12.99 7.38
N LYS A 49 13.07 13.41 8.63
CA LYS A 49 13.13 14.83 8.98
C LYS A 49 14.27 15.52 8.26
N GLY A 50 13.96 16.64 7.58
CA GLY A 50 14.94 17.42 6.82
C GLY A 50 14.99 17.09 5.32
N LEU A 51 14.36 15.99 4.86
CA LEU A 51 14.18 15.77 3.43
C LEU A 51 13.10 16.70 2.86
N GLY A 52 13.38 17.24 1.67
CA GLY A 52 12.44 18.01 0.88
C GLY A 52 11.51 17.15 0.00
N PHE A 53 11.13 17.73 -1.16
CA PHE A 53 10.23 17.08 -2.12
C PHE A 53 10.86 16.96 -3.52
N SER A 54 12.19 17.13 -3.64
CA SER A 54 12.90 16.78 -4.85
C SER A 54 12.77 15.28 -5.15
N ARG A 55 13.01 14.87 -6.39
CA ARG A 55 13.03 13.44 -6.77
C ARG A 55 13.97 12.64 -5.87
N GLU A 56 15.19 13.14 -5.67
CA GLU A 56 16.21 12.50 -4.84
C GLU A 56 15.76 12.35 -3.38
N ASP A 57 15.17 13.39 -2.79
CA ASP A 57 14.64 13.34 -1.42
C ASP A 57 13.49 12.35 -1.30
N ARG A 58 12.63 12.26 -2.33
CA ARG A 58 11.52 11.28 -2.36
C ARG A 58 12.06 9.86 -2.43
N ASP A 59 13.01 9.59 -3.32
CA ASP A 59 13.64 8.27 -3.45
C ASP A 59 14.34 7.88 -2.15
N THR A 60 15.10 8.80 -1.56
CA THR A 60 15.73 8.59 -0.24
C THR A 60 14.70 8.26 0.83
N ASN A 61 13.58 8.99 0.89
CA ASN A 61 12.50 8.69 1.84
C ASN A 61 11.92 7.30 1.64
N ILE A 62 11.64 6.91 0.39
CA ILE A 62 11.07 5.59 0.05
C ILE A 62 12.04 4.46 0.41
N LEU A 63 13.33 4.61 0.13
CA LEU A 63 14.33 3.60 0.48
C LEU A 63 14.54 3.48 2.00
N ARG A 64 14.42 4.57 2.77
CA ARG A 64 14.41 4.50 4.23
C ARG A 64 13.19 3.73 4.76
N ILE A 65 12.01 3.98 4.22
CA ILE A 65 10.80 3.20 4.56
C ILE A 65 11.03 1.72 4.23
N ALA A 66 11.55 1.42 3.04
CA ALA A 66 11.82 0.06 2.59
C ALA A 66 12.81 -0.66 3.52
N PHE A 67 13.87 0.02 3.95
CA PHE A 67 14.84 -0.54 4.89
C PHE A 67 14.18 -0.91 6.24
N VAL A 68 13.41 -0.02 6.84
CA VAL A 68 12.67 -0.31 8.09
C VAL A 68 11.68 -1.44 7.88
N ALA A 69 10.91 -1.41 6.79
CA ALA A 69 9.98 -2.49 6.45
C ALA A 69 10.68 -3.84 6.31
N SER A 70 11.85 -3.89 5.65
CA SER A 70 12.63 -5.11 5.48
C SER A 70 13.10 -5.70 6.81
N LEU A 71 13.48 -4.85 7.78
CA LEU A 71 13.86 -5.30 9.12
C LEU A 71 12.68 -5.96 9.85
N LEU A 72 11.52 -5.33 9.83
CA LEU A 72 10.31 -5.82 10.48
C LEU A 72 9.81 -7.12 9.82
N THR A 73 9.75 -7.15 8.49
CA THR A 73 9.31 -8.31 7.71
C THR A 73 10.19 -9.54 8.00
N ARG A 74 11.51 -9.41 8.05
CA ARG A 74 12.42 -10.51 8.38
C ARG A 74 12.21 -11.06 9.80
N HIS A 75 11.61 -10.30 10.69
CA HIS A 75 11.33 -10.71 12.07
C HIS A 75 9.86 -11.14 12.27
N GLY A 76 9.15 -11.48 11.19
CA GLY A 76 7.80 -12.04 11.26
C GLY A 76 6.69 -11.03 11.50
N VAL A 77 6.95 -9.73 11.27
CA VAL A 77 5.95 -8.67 11.41
C VAL A 77 5.35 -8.36 10.05
N ALA A 78 4.03 -8.26 9.97
CA ALA A 78 3.34 -7.67 8.84
C ALA A 78 3.55 -6.16 8.83
N VAL A 79 3.98 -5.59 7.70
CA VAL A 79 4.17 -4.15 7.56
C VAL A 79 3.17 -3.61 6.55
N ILE A 80 2.50 -2.51 6.88
CA ILE A 80 1.68 -1.76 5.93
C ILE A 80 2.34 -0.42 5.70
N THR A 81 2.75 -0.10 4.47
CA THR A 81 3.26 1.22 4.13
C THR A 81 2.19 2.04 3.44
N ALA A 82 1.99 3.29 3.85
CA ALA A 82 1.04 4.22 3.27
C ALA A 82 1.74 5.50 2.79
N ALA A 83 2.50 5.40 1.71
CA ALA A 83 3.26 6.51 1.12
C ALA A 83 2.89 6.70 -0.36
N ILE A 84 3.11 7.91 -0.91
CA ILE A 84 2.85 8.16 -2.35
C ILE A 84 3.73 7.27 -3.21
N SER A 85 5.03 7.15 -2.88
CA SER A 85 6.07 6.38 -3.63
C SER A 85 5.94 6.55 -5.16
N PRO A 86 6.18 7.76 -5.68
CA PRO A 86 5.74 8.15 -7.02
C PRO A 86 6.53 7.49 -8.15
N TYR A 87 7.75 7.04 -7.91
CA TYR A 87 8.66 6.56 -8.95
C TYR A 87 8.81 5.05 -8.94
N GLU A 88 8.70 4.42 -10.11
CA GLU A 88 8.74 2.96 -10.26
C GLU A 88 10.07 2.37 -9.79
N GLU A 89 11.18 3.02 -10.10
CA GLU A 89 12.51 2.54 -9.72
C GLU A 89 12.67 2.42 -8.20
N ALA A 90 12.19 3.41 -7.43
CA ALA A 90 12.25 3.36 -5.98
C ALA A 90 11.35 2.23 -5.41
N ARG A 91 10.17 1.98 -6.01
CA ARG A 91 9.30 0.86 -5.63
C ARG A 91 9.93 -0.49 -5.98
N ARG A 92 10.58 -0.61 -7.14
CA ARG A 92 11.30 -1.82 -7.53
C ARG A 92 12.42 -2.15 -6.55
N GLN A 93 13.24 -1.16 -6.18
CA GLN A 93 14.30 -1.33 -5.17
C GLN A 93 13.72 -1.71 -3.80
N ALA A 94 12.60 -1.12 -3.39
CA ALA A 94 11.90 -1.48 -2.16
C ALA A 94 11.45 -2.95 -2.20
N ARG A 95 10.87 -3.41 -3.30
CA ARG A 95 10.44 -4.80 -3.50
C ARG A 95 11.64 -5.76 -3.40
N GLU A 96 12.76 -5.44 -4.03
CA GLU A 96 13.97 -6.26 -3.98
C GLU A 96 14.57 -6.34 -2.56
N MET A 97 14.55 -5.23 -1.83
CA MET A 97 15.08 -5.15 -0.46
C MET A 97 14.23 -5.93 0.55
N ILE A 98 12.91 -5.95 0.37
CA ILE A 98 11.95 -6.53 1.31
C ILE A 98 11.73 -8.03 1.01
N GLY A 99 11.57 -8.41 -0.25
CA GLY A 99 11.29 -9.77 -0.70
C GLY A 99 9.80 -10.12 -0.63
N ASP A 100 9.26 -10.38 0.56
CA ASP A 100 7.83 -10.66 0.78
C ASP A 100 6.98 -9.39 0.68
N PHE A 101 6.63 -9.02 -0.55
CA PHE A 101 6.09 -7.71 -0.93
C PHE A 101 4.81 -7.84 -1.74
N VAL A 102 3.76 -7.14 -1.33
CA VAL A 102 2.47 -7.03 -2.01
C VAL A 102 2.23 -5.58 -2.37
N GLU A 103 2.31 -5.24 -3.67
CA GLU A 103 2.08 -3.88 -4.15
C GLU A 103 0.60 -3.59 -4.33
N VAL A 104 0.12 -2.56 -3.66
CA VAL A 104 -1.28 -2.11 -3.74
C VAL A 104 -1.32 -0.72 -4.37
N TYR A 105 -1.85 -0.65 -5.57
CA TYR A 105 -2.11 0.63 -6.23
C TYR A 105 -3.46 1.18 -5.82
N VAL A 106 -3.43 2.23 -4.99
CA VAL A 106 -4.63 2.93 -4.53
C VAL A 106 -4.86 4.13 -5.43
N GLN A 107 -5.88 4.05 -6.27
CA GLN A 107 -6.14 5.05 -7.29
C GLN A 107 -7.55 5.66 -7.20
N ALA A 108 -7.65 6.88 -7.66
CA ALA A 108 -8.87 7.56 -8.06
C ALA A 108 -8.50 8.61 -9.13
N PRO A 109 -9.44 9.01 -10.00
CA PRO A 109 -9.23 10.11 -10.96
C PRO A 109 -8.78 11.39 -10.26
N ILE A 110 -7.93 12.18 -10.92
CA ILE A 110 -7.38 13.42 -10.33
C ILE A 110 -8.48 14.43 -9.99
N GLU A 111 -9.55 14.44 -10.78
CA GLU A 111 -10.73 15.26 -10.56
C GLU A 111 -11.41 14.91 -9.23
N GLU A 112 -11.52 13.63 -8.94
CA GLU A 112 -12.08 13.14 -7.68
C GLU A 112 -11.17 13.47 -6.49
N LEU A 113 -9.85 13.30 -6.64
CA LEU A 113 -8.88 13.67 -5.61
C LEU A 113 -8.89 15.16 -5.31
N THR A 114 -9.01 15.98 -6.36
CA THR A 114 -9.15 17.44 -6.24
C THR A 114 -10.47 17.82 -5.56
N ARG A 115 -11.57 17.11 -5.86
CA ARG A 115 -12.87 17.31 -5.20
C ARG A 115 -12.81 16.95 -3.71
N ARG A 116 -12.12 15.86 -3.37
CA ARG A 116 -11.94 15.44 -1.97
C ARG A 116 -11.07 16.41 -1.20
N ASP A 117 -9.96 16.79 -1.76
CA ASP A 117 -8.88 17.67 -1.24
C ASP A 117 -8.80 17.77 0.30
N VAL A 118 -8.79 16.61 0.95
CA VAL A 118 -8.90 16.45 2.42
C VAL A 118 -7.88 17.29 3.20
N LYS A 119 -6.72 17.56 2.57
CA LYS A 119 -5.61 18.32 3.17
C LYS A 119 -5.48 19.75 2.62
N GLY A 120 -6.34 20.18 1.69
CA GLY A 120 -6.24 21.49 0.99
C GLY A 120 -4.99 21.63 0.13
N LEU A 121 -4.35 20.50 -0.26
CA LEU A 121 -3.07 20.51 -0.98
C LEU A 121 -3.26 20.70 -2.49
N TYR A 122 -4.34 20.14 -3.07
CA TYR A 122 -4.63 20.29 -4.50
C TYR A 122 -4.97 21.73 -4.85
N ALA A 123 -5.78 22.40 -4.04
CA ALA A 123 -6.10 23.82 -4.23
C ALA A 123 -4.82 24.67 -4.27
N LYS A 124 -3.89 24.45 -3.33
CA LYS A 124 -2.60 25.16 -3.28
C LYS A 124 -1.69 24.81 -4.46
N ALA A 125 -1.63 23.54 -4.84
CA ALA A 125 -0.81 23.09 -5.97
C ALA A 125 -1.30 23.70 -7.29
N LEU A 126 -2.61 23.71 -7.52
CA LEU A 126 -3.23 24.32 -8.71
C LEU A 126 -3.08 25.83 -8.74
N ALA A 127 -3.04 26.49 -7.58
CA ALA A 127 -2.74 27.91 -7.47
C ALA A 127 -1.23 28.23 -7.65
N GLY A 128 -0.36 27.22 -7.83
CA GLY A 128 1.08 27.40 -7.95
C GLY A 128 1.83 27.69 -6.64
N GLU A 129 1.14 27.55 -5.50
CA GLU A 129 1.70 27.79 -4.16
C GLU A 129 2.56 26.61 -3.65
N LEU A 130 2.40 25.41 -4.24
CA LEU A 130 3.18 24.23 -3.91
C LEU A 130 3.98 23.77 -5.14
N ALA A 131 5.30 23.85 -5.06
CA ALA A 131 6.18 23.28 -6.04
C ALA A 131 6.31 21.76 -5.85
N ASN A 132 6.59 21.03 -6.92
CA ASN A 132 6.85 19.57 -6.91
C ASN A 132 5.72 18.76 -6.27
N PHE A 133 4.46 19.13 -6.51
CA PHE A 133 3.32 18.38 -6.00
C PHE A 133 2.99 17.22 -6.94
N THR A 134 3.13 15.98 -6.44
CA THR A 134 2.92 14.77 -7.23
C THR A 134 1.51 14.67 -7.79
N GLY A 135 1.41 14.49 -9.11
CA GLY A 135 0.16 14.43 -9.85
C GLY A 135 -0.34 15.78 -10.38
N VAL A 136 0.32 16.90 -10.05
CA VAL A 136 0.03 18.24 -10.60
C VAL A 136 1.25 18.82 -11.29
N SER A 137 2.31 19.13 -10.54
CA SER A 137 3.55 19.72 -11.06
C SER A 137 4.74 18.76 -11.03
N ASP A 138 4.56 17.56 -10.48
CA ASP A 138 5.57 16.50 -10.42
C ASP A 138 4.92 15.17 -10.84
N PRO A 139 5.62 14.31 -11.62
CA PRO A 139 5.04 13.09 -12.16
C PRO A 139 4.74 12.03 -11.08
N TYR A 140 3.73 11.21 -11.37
CA TYR A 140 3.47 9.95 -10.70
C TYR A 140 3.52 8.81 -11.72
N GLU A 141 4.42 7.88 -11.51
CA GLU A 141 4.59 6.69 -12.34
C GLU A 141 3.71 5.57 -11.76
N ALA A 142 2.54 5.34 -12.37
CA ALA A 142 1.64 4.29 -11.92
C ALA A 142 2.30 2.91 -12.03
N PRO A 143 2.09 1.99 -11.07
CA PRO A 143 2.59 0.62 -11.18
C PRO A 143 2.06 -0.07 -12.44
N VAL A 144 2.93 -0.78 -13.17
CA VAL A 144 2.55 -1.50 -14.38
C VAL A 144 1.81 -2.81 -14.05
N ASN A 145 2.28 -3.52 -13.03
CA ASN A 145 1.73 -4.82 -12.61
C ASN A 145 1.58 -4.88 -11.08
N PRO A 146 0.70 -4.08 -10.47
CA PRO A 146 0.46 -4.16 -9.04
C PRO A 146 -0.23 -5.48 -8.69
N ASP A 147 -0.02 -5.97 -7.48
CA ASP A 147 -0.67 -7.18 -6.97
C ASP A 147 -2.16 -6.94 -6.69
N VAL A 148 -2.53 -5.69 -6.35
CA VAL A 148 -3.91 -5.24 -6.12
C VAL A 148 -4.10 -3.84 -6.68
N VAL A 149 -5.26 -3.61 -7.31
CA VAL A 149 -5.75 -2.27 -7.65
C VAL A 149 -6.99 -1.96 -6.82
N ALA A 150 -6.93 -0.88 -6.04
CA ALA A 150 -8.03 -0.33 -5.25
C ALA A 150 -8.55 0.96 -5.91
N GLU A 151 -9.73 0.89 -6.55
CA GLU A 151 -10.39 2.02 -7.24
C GLU A 151 -11.33 2.76 -6.29
N THR A 152 -10.77 3.65 -5.48
CA THR A 152 -11.48 4.25 -4.33
C THR A 152 -12.58 5.26 -4.69
N ASP A 153 -12.76 5.55 -5.96
CA ASP A 153 -13.91 6.29 -6.49
C ASP A 153 -15.12 5.38 -6.80
N ARG A 154 -14.91 4.05 -6.87
CA ARG A 154 -15.90 3.05 -7.24
C ARG A 154 -16.12 1.98 -6.18
N GLU A 155 -15.20 1.87 -5.24
CA GLU A 155 -15.18 0.84 -4.21
C GLU A 155 -15.31 1.46 -2.83
N THR A 156 -15.95 0.73 -1.93
CA THR A 156 -15.88 1.02 -0.50
C THR A 156 -14.50 0.68 0.07
N VAL A 157 -14.17 1.27 1.21
CA VAL A 157 -12.93 0.95 1.94
C VAL A 157 -12.87 -0.55 2.26
N ARG A 158 -14.02 -1.17 2.57
CA ARG A 158 -14.11 -2.60 2.88
C ARG A 158 -13.79 -3.47 1.67
N GLU A 159 -14.36 -3.17 0.50
CA GLU A 159 -14.07 -3.89 -0.74
C GLU A 159 -12.60 -3.80 -1.12
N SER A 160 -12.00 -2.61 -1.02
CA SER A 160 -10.57 -2.42 -1.27
C SER A 160 -9.70 -3.23 -0.30
N ALA A 161 -10.03 -3.24 1.00
CA ALA A 161 -9.31 -4.03 2.00
C ALA A 161 -9.47 -5.53 1.78
N ASP A 162 -10.67 -6.00 1.41
CA ASP A 162 -10.95 -7.40 1.12
C ASP A 162 -10.14 -7.93 -0.08
N LYS A 163 -9.91 -7.11 -1.11
CA LYS A 163 -9.01 -7.47 -2.22
C LYS A 163 -7.58 -7.73 -1.74
N VAL A 164 -7.07 -6.89 -0.84
CA VAL A 164 -5.73 -7.07 -0.26
C VAL A 164 -5.68 -8.33 0.59
N LEU A 165 -6.64 -8.53 1.48
CA LEU A 165 -6.72 -9.73 2.33
C LEU A 165 -6.77 -11.01 1.49
N ALA A 166 -7.54 -11.02 0.40
CA ALA A 166 -7.61 -12.17 -0.51
C ALA A 166 -6.26 -12.50 -1.17
N VAL A 167 -5.42 -11.49 -1.48
CA VAL A 167 -4.06 -11.73 -1.98
C VAL A 167 -3.17 -12.29 -0.88
N LEU A 168 -3.25 -11.76 0.35
CA LEU A 168 -2.47 -12.25 1.48
C LEU A 168 -2.81 -13.70 1.83
N GLU A 169 -4.11 -14.06 1.80
CA GLU A 169 -4.60 -15.42 1.98
C GLU A 169 -4.07 -16.37 0.90
N ARG A 170 -4.20 -16.00 -0.39
CA ARG A 170 -3.70 -16.82 -1.52
C ARG A 170 -2.19 -17.03 -1.49
N ARG A 171 -1.43 -16.06 -0.98
CA ARG A 171 0.04 -16.19 -0.83
C ARG A 171 0.45 -16.95 0.43
N GLY A 172 -0.51 -17.32 1.29
CA GLY A 172 -0.24 -18.02 2.53
C GLY A 172 0.37 -17.17 3.63
N TYR A 173 0.34 -15.85 3.52
CA TYR A 173 0.82 -14.94 4.55
C TYR A 173 -0.08 -14.91 5.77
N ILE A 174 -1.38 -15.09 5.56
CA ILE A 174 -2.40 -15.17 6.63
C ILE A 174 -3.34 -16.35 6.38
N PRO A 175 -3.94 -16.93 7.43
CA PRO A 175 -4.95 -17.97 7.25
C PRO A 175 -6.20 -17.40 6.57
N PHE A 176 -6.91 -18.25 5.82
CA PHE A 176 -8.20 -17.89 5.24
C PHE A 176 -9.17 -17.44 6.33
N GLY A 177 -9.91 -16.36 6.08
CA GLY A 177 -10.95 -15.89 6.98
C GLY A 177 -12.08 -16.94 7.07
N ASN A 178 -12.66 -17.08 8.28
CA ASN A 178 -13.79 -18.00 8.52
C ASN A 178 -14.93 -17.73 7.51
N GLY A 179 -15.18 -18.65 6.60
CA GLY A 179 -16.21 -18.60 5.55
C GLY A 179 -15.70 -18.54 4.10
N ARG A 180 -14.43 -18.23 3.84
CA ARG A 180 -13.88 -18.22 2.47
C ARG A 180 -13.03 -19.47 2.12
N GLY A 181 -12.63 -20.26 3.11
CA GLY A 181 -11.73 -21.41 2.91
C GLY A 181 -12.44 -22.67 2.38
N GLU A 182 -13.74 -22.81 2.62
CA GLU A 182 -14.48 -24.03 2.22
C GLU A 182 -14.86 -24.04 0.74
N GLU A 183 -15.11 -22.90 0.11
CA GLU A 183 -15.47 -22.84 -1.30
C GLU A 183 -14.26 -23.05 -2.25
N ALA A 184 -13.06 -22.60 -1.87
CA ALA A 184 -11.87 -22.76 -2.71
C ALA A 184 -11.37 -24.22 -2.78
N LEU A 185 -11.48 -24.96 -1.67
CA LEU A 185 -11.07 -26.38 -1.61
C LEU A 185 -12.02 -27.31 -2.36
N THR A 186 -13.30 -26.95 -2.49
CA THR A 186 -14.30 -27.76 -3.21
C THR A 186 -14.11 -27.69 -4.72
N VAL A 187 -13.65 -26.59 -5.29
CA VAL A 187 -13.45 -26.43 -6.73
C VAL A 187 -12.23 -27.22 -7.20
N GLU A 188 -11.10 -27.18 -6.49
CA GLU A 188 -9.90 -27.95 -6.87
C GLU A 188 -10.07 -29.46 -6.73
N THR A 189 -10.88 -29.92 -5.79
CA THR A 189 -11.11 -31.36 -5.57
C THR A 189 -12.01 -31.96 -6.65
N VAL A 190 -12.95 -31.19 -7.20
CA VAL A 190 -13.84 -31.65 -8.27
C VAL A 190 -13.09 -31.77 -9.61
N GLU A 191 -12.14 -30.89 -9.90
CA GLU A 191 -11.37 -30.95 -11.16
C GLU A 191 -10.33 -32.09 -11.19
N ARG A 192 -9.84 -32.56 -10.04
CA ARG A 192 -8.91 -33.69 -9.95
C ARG A 192 -9.57 -35.06 -10.06
N THR A 193 -10.88 -35.18 -9.85
CA THR A 193 -11.61 -36.47 -9.91
C THR A 193 -12.18 -36.76 -11.30
N GLN A 194 -12.07 -35.83 -12.27
CA GLN A 194 -12.56 -35.97 -13.63
C GLN A 194 -11.46 -36.11 -14.70
N ARG A 195 -10.23 -36.45 -14.31
CA ARG A 195 -9.14 -36.76 -15.27
C ARG A 195 -8.61 -38.17 -15.08
#